data_cc6d10d565fcac120d41e8657f27c713
#
_entry.id   cc6d10d565fcac120d41e8657f27c713
#
_cell.length_a   1.000
_cell.length_b   1.000
_cell.length_c   1.000
_cell.angle_alpha   90.00
_cell.angle_beta   90.00
_cell.angle_gamma   90.00
#
_symmetry.space_group_name_H-M   'P 1'
#
loop_
_entity.id
_entity.type
_entity.pdbx_description
1 polymer ?
#
loop_
_entity_poly.entity_id
_entity_poly.type
_entity_poly.pdbx_seq_one_letter_code
_entity_poly.pdbx_strand_id
1 'polypeptide(L)'
;MEQQPSTLDSPFVSAYLAADRIAKQASVFAVHAPVKDVKVNYMDLAAKMFAAGFLRFRDDKALSMEIVEKRVLLVRSRHVVLRKLSGTAQYDPAVKKLYDCIKDGGTARDAVRAWLEVDCENPWAVLFNAVQAQCIAAGLLVQAKQGMLAAMTSGSGRVAPVPDKAQEIATLADTFVQRWNAFSANEAALEAALIDDCAHGAKSRFVSAGATAEAAGMDF
;
A
#
# COMPACT_ATOMS: atom_id res chain seq x y z
N MET A 1 23.37 -20.46 -0.90
CA MET A 1 23.06 -19.14 -0.29
C MET A 1 21.96 -18.56 -1.15
N GLU A 2 20.71 -18.58 -0.68
CA GLU A 2 19.62 -17.87 -1.34
C GLU A 2 19.87 -16.36 -1.16
N GLN A 3 20.00 -15.65 -2.28
CA GLN A 3 20.04 -14.19 -2.26
C GLN A 3 18.67 -13.71 -1.77
N GLN A 4 18.63 -13.07 -0.60
CA GLN A 4 17.43 -12.37 -0.17
C GLN A 4 17.07 -11.30 -1.23
N PRO A 5 15.79 -11.20 -1.62
CA PRO A 5 15.37 -10.19 -2.58
C PRO A 5 15.76 -8.80 -2.04
N SER A 6 16.33 -7.99 -2.90
CA SER A 6 16.74 -6.63 -2.53
C SER A 6 15.50 -5.82 -2.13
N THR A 7 15.58 -5.11 -1.01
CA THR A 7 14.53 -4.15 -0.57
C THR A 7 14.24 -3.12 -1.67
N LEU A 8 15.21 -2.87 -2.56
CA LEU A 8 15.10 -1.95 -3.68
C LEU A 8 14.14 -2.42 -4.78
N ASP A 9 13.88 -3.74 -4.86
CA ASP A 9 12.91 -4.32 -5.79
C ASP A 9 11.48 -4.35 -5.24
N SER A 10 11.26 -3.86 -4.01
CA SER A 10 9.95 -3.83 -3.40
C SER A 10 9.01 -2.83 -4.10
N PRO A 11 7.86 -3.27 -4.64
CA PRO A 11 6.87 -2.38 -5.21
C PRO A 11 6.27 -1.43 -4.17
N PHE A 12 6.20 -1.83 -2.91
CA PHE A 12 5.73 -0.98 -1.82
C PHE A 12 6.70 0.16 -1.53
N VAL A 13 8.01 -0.15 -1.47
CA VAL A 13 9.06 0.86 -1.29
C VAL A 13 9.04 1.85 -2.45
N SER A 14 9.04 1.35 -3.69
CA SER A 14 9.07 2.22 -4.88
C SER A 14 7.83 3.11 -4.97
N ALA A 15 6.63 2.59 -4.68
CA ALA A 15 5.40 3.37 -4.63
C ALA A 15 5.42 4.42 -3.50
N TYR A 16 5.95 4.07 -2.33
CA TYR A 16 6.08 4.99 -1.20
C TYR A 16 7.07 6.12 -1.52
N LEU A 17 8.23 5.82 -2.12
CA LEU A 17 9.20 6.83 -2.54
C LEU A 17 8.64 7.76 -3.65
N ALA A 18 7.72 7.28 -4.47
CA ALA A 18 7.04 8.05 -5.52
C ALA A 18 5.77 8.77 -5.05
N ALA A 19 5.47 8.78 -3.74
CA ALA A 19 4.20 9.24 -3.17
C ALA A 19 3.77 10.63 -3.64
N ASP A 20 4.70 11.58 -3.75
CA ASP A 20 4.46 12.96 -4.18
C ASP A 20 3.98 13.08 -5.64
N ARG A 21 4.17 12.02 -6.44
CA ARG A 21 3.85 12.00 -7.88
C ARG A 21 2.65 11.14 -8.21
N ILE A 22 2.35 10.13 -7.40
CA ILE A 22 1.27 9.20 -7.69
C ILE A 22 0.03 9.44 -6.84
N ALA A 23 0.19 9.92 -5.59
CA ALA A 23 -0.93 10.13 -4.69
C ALA A 23 -1.53 11.53 -4.81
N LYS A 24 -2.84 11.62 -4.55
CA LYS A 24 -3.55 12.90 -4.54
C LYS A 24 -3.04 13.76 -3.38
N GLN A 25 -2.82 15.05 -3.65
CA GLN A 25 -2.53 16.00 -2.58
C GLN A 25 -3.73 16.16 -1.64
N ALA A 26 -3.48 16.33 -0.37
CA ALA A 26 -4.53 16.48 0.64
C ALA A 26 -4.06 17.36 1.81
N SER A 27 -5.00 18.07 2.42
CA SER A 27 -4.79 18.80 3.67
C SER A 27 -5.28 18.03 4.89
N VAL A 28 -6.30 17.20 4.70
CA VAL A 28 -6.92 16.33 5.72
C VAL A 28 -6.69 14.88 5.32
N PHE A 29 -6.57 13.99 6.30
CA PHE A 29 -6.20 12.60 6.06
C PHE A 29 -4.90 12.46 5.25
N ALA A 30 -3.89 13.21 5.66
CA ALA A 30 -2.65 13.36 4.93
C ALA A 30 -1.46 12.76 5.66
N VAL A 31 -0.51 12.24 4.87
CA VAL A 31 0.84 11.85 5.28
C VAL A 31 1.85 12.64 4.48
N HIS A 32 3.02 12.90 5.06
CA HIS A 32 4.11 13.53 4.33
C HIS A 32 4.75 12.54 3.37
N ALA A 33 4.87 12.92 2.10
CA ALA A 33 5.63 12.16 1.12
C ALA A 33 7.12 12.16 1.52
N PRO A 34 7.82 11.01 1.45
CA PRO A 34 9.17 10.89 2.00
C PRO A 34 10.23 11.69 1.24
N VAL A 35 10.04 11.89 -0.07
CA VAL A 35 11.05 12.54 -0.95
C VAL A 35 10.86 14.05 -1.04
N LYS A 36 9.62 14.49 -1.14
CA LYS A 36 9.27 15.91 -1.09
C LYS A 36 8.37 16.18 0.09
N ASP A 37 8.55 17.31 0.74
CA ASP A 37 7.72 17.73 1.88
C ASP A 37 6.33 18.19 1.43
N VAL A 38 5.59 17.30 0.78
CA VAL A 38 4.21 17.49 0.31
C VAL A 38 3.30 16.57 1.09
N LYS A 39 2.13 17.07 1.45
CA LYS A 39 1.09 16.26 2.06
C LYS A 39 0.25 15.56 1.01
N VAL A 40 0.16 14.24 1.10
CA VAL A 40 -0.64 13.39 0.21
C VAL A 40 -1.72 12.65 0.99
N ASN A 41 -2.82 12.31 0.31
CA ASN A 41 -3.88 11.52 0.90
C ASN A 41 -3.38 10.11 1.22
N TYR A 42 -3.40 9.75 2.50
CA TYR A 42 -2.82 8.48 2.95
C TYR A 42 -3.64 7.26 2.50
N MET A 43 -4.96 7.39 2.35
CA MET A 43 -5.81 6.28 1.86
C MET A 43 -5.54 6.00 0.38
N ASP A 44 -5.43 7.05 -0.43
CA ASP A 44 -5.10 6.94 -1.86
C ASP A 44 -3.69 6.35 -2.05
N LEU A 45 -2.71 6.81 -1.27
CA LEU A 45 -1.35 6.27 -1.31
C LEU A 45 -1.32 4.79 -0.92
N ALA A 46 -1.95 4.41 0.18
CA ALA A 46 -1.97 3.01 0.63
C ALA A 46 -2.64 2.09 -0.40
N ALA A 47 -3.77 2.53 -0.99
CA ALA A 47 -4.44 1.76 -2.03
C ALA A 47 -3.53 1.53 -3.25
N LYS A 48 -2.78 2.56 -3.67
CA LYS A 48 -1.82 2.46 -4.78
C LYS A 48 -0.60 1.59 -4.44
N MET A 49 -0.14 1.61 -3.19
CA MET A 49 0.93 0.71 -2.74
C MET A 49 0.49 -0.75 -2.81
N PHE A 50 -0.71 -1.09 -2.31
CA PHE A 50 -1.24 -2.45 -2.46
C PHE A 50 -1.43 -2.84 -3.93
N ALA A 51 -1.99 -1.94 -4.74
CA ALA A 51 -2.15 -2.15 -6.17
C ALA A 51 -0.80 -2.43 -6.86
N ALA A 52 0.27 -1.71 -6.49
CA ALA A 52 1.62 -1.95 -6.98
C ALA A 52 2.11 -3.36 -6.65
N GLY A 53 1.78 -3.90 -5.46
CA GLY A 53 2.07 -5.28 -5.09
C GLY A 53 1.39 -6.29 -6.03
N PHE A 54 0.10 -6.12 -6.32
CA PHE A 54 -0.62 -6.99 -7.25
C PHE A 54 -0.09 -6.89 -8.67
N LEU A 55 0.27 -5.69 -9.14
CA LEU A 55 0.89 -5.50 -10.46
C LEU A 55 2.23 -6.23 -10.55
N ARG A 56 3.05 -6.18 -9.50
CA ARG A 56 4.30 -6.93 -9.45
C ARG A 56 4.07 -8.44 -9.59
N PHE A 57 3.08 -9.02 -8.90
CA PHE A 57 2.76 -10.44 -9.03
C PHE A 57 2.30 -10.80 -10.45
N ARG A 58 1.56 -9.91 -11.12
CA ARG A 58 1.15 -10.10 -12.50
C ARG A 58 2.35 -10.07 -13.46
N ASP A 59 3.22 -9.08 -13.31
CA ASP A 59 4.41 -8.92 -14.15
C ASP A 59 5.37 -10.11 -14.01
N ASP A 60 5.47 -10.68 -12.80
CA ASP A 60 6.23 -11.89 -12.51
C ASP A 60 5.49 -13.19 -12.94
N LYS A 61 4.31 -13.06 -13.56
CA LYS A 61 3.46 -14.19 -13.98
C LYS A 61 3.08 -15.13 -12.82
N ALA A 62 3.07 -14.60 -11.59
CA ALA A 62 2.62 -15.31 -10.40
C ALA A 62 1.12 -15.14 -10.14
N LEU A 63 0.48 -14.18 -10.82
CA LEU A 63 -0.93 -13.84 -10.65
C LEU A 63 -1.56 -13.42 -11.98
N SER A 64 -2.80 -13.83 -12.24
CA SER A 64 -3.67 -13.18 -13.20
C SER A 64 -4.76 -12.38 -12.49
N MET A 65 -5.20 -11.30 -13.14
CA MET A 65 -6.22 -10.39 -12.64
C MET A 65 -7.33 -10.22 -13.66
N GLU A 66 -8.57 -10.28 -13.22
CA GLU A 66 -9.75 -10.12 -14.06
C GLU A 66 -10.78 -9.22 -13.35
N ILE A 67 -11.37 -8.28 -14.10
CA ILE A 67 -12.49 -7.48 -13.59
C ILE A 67 -13.77 -8.28 -13.71
N VAL A 68 -14.44 -8.49 -12.58
CA VAL A 68 -15.75 -9.14 -12.52
C VAL A 68 -16.79 -8.14 -12.04
N GLU A 69 -17.85 -7.95 -12.81
CA GLU A 69 -19.01 -7.17 -12.38
C GLU A 69 -19.99 -8.07 -11.61
N LYS A 70 -20.26 -7.69 -10.35
CA LYS A 70 -21.33 -8.31 -9.55
C LYS A 70 -22.47 -7.33 -9.45
N ARG A 71 -23.68 -7.82 -9.70
CA ARG A 71 -24.92 -7.07 -9.51
C ARG A 71 -25.66 -7.65 -8.30
N VAL A 72 -25.77 -6.83 -7.27
CA VAL A 72 -26.59 -7.17 -6.08
C VAL A 72 -27.73 -6.17 -6.02
N LEU A 73 -28.95 -6.64 -6.29
CA LEU A 73 -30.13 -5.79 -6.46
C LEU A 73 -29.93 -4.74 -7.56
N LEU A 74 -29.92 -3.45 -7.21
CA LEU A 74 -29.75 -2.32 -8.12
C LEU A 74 -28.30 -1.78 -8.15
N VAL A 75 -27.41 -2.31 -7.30
CA VAL A 75 -26.03 -1.85 -7.19
C VAL A 75 -25.13 -2.73 -8.03
N ARG A 76 -24.36 -2.10 -8.94
CA ARG A 76 -23.28 -2.75 -9.66
C ARG A 76 -21.99 -2.48 -8.95
N SER A 77 -21.23 -3.52 -8.61
CA SER A 77 -19.88 -3.42 -8.08
C SER A 77 -18.90 -4.13 -9.00
N ARG A 78 -17.73 -3.53 -9.19
CA ARG A 78 -16.62 -4.13 -9.92
C ARG A 78 -15.61 -4.62 -8.91
N HIS A 79 -15.11 -5.84 -9.10
CA HIS A 79 -14.07 -6.42 -8.26
C HIS A 79 -12.97 -6.98 -9.12
N VAL A 80 -11.75 -6.90 -8.62
CA VAL A 80 -10.60 -7.57 -9.25
C VAL A 80 -10.45 -8.95 -8.62
N VAL A 81 -10.79 -9.97 -9.40
CA VAL A 81 -10.59 -11.37 -9.02
C VAL A 81 -9.16 -11.78 -9.33
N LEU A 82 -8.55 -12.46 -8.39
CA LEU A 82 -7.15 -12.88 -8.40
C LEU A 82 -7.05 -14.40 -8.57
N ARG A 83 -6.23 -14.86 -9.51
CA ARG A 83 -5.93 -16.28 -9.69
C ARG A 83 -4.44 -16.51 -9.59
N LYS A 84 -4.02 -17.38 -8.66
CA LYS A 84 -2.61 -17.76 -8.52
C LYS A 84 -2.14 -18.57 -9.71
N LEU A 85 -0.95 -18.24 -10.19
CA LEU A 85 -0.23 -18.97 -11.23
C LEU A 85 1.01 -19.63 -10.63
N SER A 86 1.65 -20.49 -11.36
CA SER A 86 2.83 -21.28 -10.90
C SER A 86 4.15 -20.50 -10.85
N GLY A 87 4.12 -19.17 -10.76
CA GLY A 87 5.31 -18.33 -10.66
C GLY A 87 6.08 -18.54 -9.36
N THR A 88 7.42 -18.50 -9.45
CA THR A 88 8.35 -18.74 -8.32
C THR A 88 9.16 -17.51 -7.92
N ALA A 89 8.62 -16.31 -8.11
CA ALA A 89 9.33 -15.07 -7.76
C ALA A 89 9.55 -14.94 -6.25
N GLN A 90 10.71 -14.41 -5.89
CA GLN A 90 11.03 -14.08 -4.51
C GLN A 90 10.59 -12.64 -4.21
N TYR A 91 9.92 -12.45 -3.09
CA TYR A 91 9.40 -11.14 -2.67
C TYR A 91 9.97 -10.77 -1.30
N ASP A 92 10.08 -9.47 -1.05
CA ASP A 92 10.34 -8.98 0.31
C ASP A 92 9.21 -9.38 1.27
N PRO A 93 9.46 -9.37 2.61
CA PRO A 93 8.51 -9.93 3.57
C PRO A 93 7.11 -9.30 3.53
N ALA A 94 6.99 -7.99 3.29
CA ALA A 94 5.70 -7.31 3.27
C ALA A 94 4.90 -7.65 2.00
N VAL A 95 5.57 -7.71 0.85
CA VAL A 95 4.99 -8.11 -0.43
C VAL A 95 4.66 -9.61 -0.42
N LYS A 96 5.56 -10.44 0.14
CA LYS A 96 5.29 -11.88 0.31
C LYS A 96 4.05 -12.11 1.16
N LYS A 97 3.90 -11.39 2.28
CA LYS A 97 2.69 -11.46 3.11
C LYS A 97 1.43 -11.15 2.29
N LEU A 98 1.47 -10.14 1.38
CA LEU A 98 0.34 -9.87 0.50
C LEU A 98 0.04 -11.04 -0.42
N TYR A 99 1.07 -11.64 -1.03
CA TYR A 99 0.90 -12.80 -1.89
C TYR A 99 0.29 -14.00 -1.14
N ASP A 100 0.75 -14.24 0.09
CA ASP A 100 0.25 -15.34 0.93
C ASP A 100 -1.23 -15.14 1.31
N CYS A 101 -1.68 -13.88 1.47
CA CYS A 101 -3.07 -13.53 1.74
C CYS A 101 -4.02 -13.73 0.54
N ILE A 102 -3.49 -13.89 -0.68
CA ILE A 102 -4.33 -14.13 -1.87
C ILE A 102 -4.91 -15.55 -1.79
N LYS A 103 -6.24 -15.63 -1.83
CA LYS A 103 -6.97 -16.87 -2.09
C LYS A 103 -7.24 -16.98 -3.57
N ASP A 104 -7.02 -18.16 -4.16
CA ASP A 104 -7.32 -18.38 -5.58
C ASP A 104 -8.82 -18.16 -5.85
N GLY A 105 -9.12 -17.32 -6.85
CA GLY A 105 -10.49 -16.86 -7.12
C GLY A 105 -11.06 -15.83 -6.13
N GLY A 106 -10.28 -15.41 -5.11
CA GLY A 106 -10.64 -14.32 -4.20
C GLY A 106 -10.45 -12.94 -4.83
N THR A 107 -10.83 -11.88 -4.12
CA THR A 107 -10.70 -10.50 -4.61
C THR A 107 -9.46 -9.80 -4.05
N ALA A 108 -9.00 -8.74 -4.74
CA ALA A 108 -7.95 -7.88 -4.22
C ALA A 108 -8.35 -7.24 -2.88
N ARG A 109 -9.64 -6.89 -2.71
CA ARG A 109 -10.22 -6.42 -1.44
C ARG A 109 -10.00 -7.40 -0.29
N ASP A 110 -10.30 -8.68 -0.51
CA ASP A 110 -10.16 -9.72 0.53
C ASP A 110 -8.70 -9.94 0.91
N ALA A 111 -7.79 -9.91 -0.07
CA ALA A 111 -6.36 -10.06 0.18
C ALA A 111 -5.79 -8.90 1.02
N VAL A 112 -6.16 -7.64 0.70
CA VAL A 112 -5.75 -6.47 1.49
C VAL A 112 -6.33 -6.52 2.91
N ARG A 113 -7.60 -6.89 3.05
CA ARG A 113 -8.24 -7.08 4.36
C ARG A 113 -7.51 -8.15 5.19
N ALA A 114 -7.13 -9.26 4.57
CA ALA A 114 -6.39 -10.33 5.26
C ALA A 114 -4.97 -9.90 5.63
N TRP A 115 -4.29 -9.11 4.79
CA TRP A 115 -2.94 -8.58 5.05
C TRP A 115 -2.90 -7.69 6.29
N LEU A 116 -3.94 -6.88 6.53
CA LEU A 116 -4.06 -5.98 7.68
C LEU A 116 -4.41 -6.72 8.98
N GLU A 117 -4.88 -7.97 8.91
CA GLU A 117 -5.16 -8.92 10.01
C GLU A 117 -6.23 -8.47 11.00
N VAL A 118 -6.02 -7.32 11.66
CA VAL A 118 -6.87 -6.85 12.77
C VAL A 118 -7.55 -5.52 12.44
N ASP A 119 -8.71 -5.32 13.04
CA ASP A 119 -9.42 -4.05 12.98
C ASP A 119 -8.71 -3.02 13.89
N CYS A 120 -8.49 -1.81 13.39
CA CYS A 120 -7.79 -0.76 14.12
C CYS A 120 -8.23 0.64 13.66
N GLU A 121 -7.91 1.66 14.45
CA GLU A 121 -8.24 3.05 14.14
C GLU A 121 -7.50 3.60 12.91
N ASN A 122 -6.35 3.04 12.58
CA ASN A 122 -5.57 3.47 11.42
C ASN A 122 -4.93 2.29 10.68
N PRO A 123 -5.72 1.53 9.90
CA PRO A 123 -5.21 0.38 9.16
C PRO A 123 -4.14 0.76 8.11
N TRP A 124 -4.18 1.99 7.61
CA TRP A 124 -3.18 2.48 6.64
C TRP A 124 -1.81 2.70 7.27
N ALA A 125 -1.75 3.09 8.56
CA ALA A 125 -0.49 3.26 9.27
C ALA A 125 0.30 1.94 9.39
N VAL A 126 -0.37 0.80 9.44
CA VAL A 126 0.27 -0.52 9.48
C VAL A 126 1.17 -0.72 8.25
N LEU A 127 0.65 -0.40 7.05
CA LEU A 127 1.43 -0.48 5.81
C LEU A 127 2.58 0.54 5.80
N PHE A 128 2.30 1.80 6.14
CA PHE A 128 3.33 2.85 6.14
C PHE A 128 4.46 2.54 7.10
N ASN A 129 4.16 2.09 8.32
CA ASN A 129 5.18 1.73 9.30
C ASN A 129 6.06 0.58 8.81
N ALA A 130 5.46 -0.45 8.20
CA ALA A 130 6.20 -1.56 7.63
C ALA A 130 7.17 -1.10 6.52
N VAL A 131 6.69 -0.26 5.59
CA VAL A 131 7.48 0.23 4.46
C VAL A 131 8.53 1.24 4.90
N GLN A 132 8.22 2.13 5.84
CA GLN A 132 9.20 3.04 6.44
C GLN A 132 10.34 2.28 7.12
N ALA A 133 10.02 1.22 7.89
CA ALA A 133 11.02 0.38 8.50
C ALA A 133 11.93 -0.29 7.46
N GLN A 134 11.39 -0.77 6.34
CA GLN A 134 12.17 -1.32 5.22
C GLN A 134 13.08 -0.26 4.59
N CYS A 135 12.57 0.95 4.32
CA CYS A 135 13.36 2.05 3.76
C CYS A 135 14.52 2.47 4.69
N ILE A 136 14.27 2.51 6.01
CA ILE A 136 15.29 2.83 7.01
C ILE A 136 16.33 1.70 7.08
N ALA A 137 15.91 0.45 7.13
CA ALA A 137 16.81 -0.71 7.15
C ALA A 137 17.69 -0.79 5.89
N ALA A 138 17.16 -0.37 4.73
CA ALA A 138 17.91 -0.27 3.47
C ALA A 138 18.80 0.98 3.40
N GLY A 139 18.78 1.86 4.41
CA GLY A 139 19.54 3.10 4.42
C GLY A 139 19.08 4.15 3.39
N LEU A 140 17.86 4.04 2.88
CA LEU A 140 17.28 5.00 1.94
C LEU A 140 16.73 6.22 2.66
N LEU A 141 16.10 5.99 3.82
CA LEU A 141 15.46 7.03 4.63
C LEU A 141 16.02 7.01 6.05
N VAL A 142 15.93 8.15 6.71
CA VAL A 142 16.22 8.31 8.15
C VAL A 142 15.03 8.93 8.84
N GLN A 143 14.87 8.66 10.13
CA GLN A 143 13.88 9.36 10.93
C GLN A 143 14.25 10.84 11.01
N ALA A 144 13.37 11.72 10.57
CA ALA A 144 13.56 13.15 10.72
C ALA A 144 13.39 13.54 12.19
N LYS A 145 14.26 14.43 12.70
CA LYS A 145 14.12 14.99 14.04
C LYS A 145 12.79 15.73 14.12
N GLN A 146 11.84 15.21 14.89
CA GLN A 146 10.57 15.86 15.15
C GLN A 146 10.67 16.70 16.43
N GLY A 147 10.12 17.91 16.41
CA GLY A 147 9.83 18.63 17.64
C GLY A 147 8.78 17.87 18.45
N MET A 148 8.86 17.95 19.79
CA MET A 148 8.05 17.16 20.73
C MET A 148 6.53 17.24 20.46
N LEU A 149 6.01 18.37 19.96
CA LEU A 149 4.60 18.55 19.60
C LEU A 149 4.15 17.81 18.34
N ALA A 150 5.05 17.64 17.35
CA ALA A 150 4.71 16.94 16.10
C ALA A 150 4.67 15.40 16.28
N ALA A 151 5.43 14.87 17.24
CA ALA A 151 5.43 13.45 17.56
C ALA A 151 4.08 12.96 18.14
N MET A 152 3.32 13.85 18.77
CA MET A 152 2.04 13.51 19.42
C MET A 152 0.85 13.49 18.44
N THR A 153 0.98 14.05 17.23
CA THR A 153 -0.14 14.21 16.28
C THR A 153 -0.04 13.36 15.02
N SER A 154 1.11 12.78 14.72
CA SER A 154 1.30 11.95 13.53
C SER A 154 1.58 10.49 13.93
N GLY A 155 0.63 9.61 13.65
CA GLY A 155 0.72 8.16 13.96
C GLY A 155 1.81 7.42 13.16
N SER A 156 2.52 8.06 12.23
CA SER A 156 3.74 7.59 11.58
C SER A 156 4.83 8.64 11.72
N GLY A 157 6.02 8.26 12.18
CA GLY A 157 7.17 9.15 12.31
C GLY A 157 7.50 9.81 10.96
N ARG A 158 7.92 11.08 11.00
CA ARG A 158 8.39 11.77 9.79
C ARG A 158 9.74 11.19 9.38
N VAL A 159 9.89 10.86 8.10
CA VAL A 159 11.14 10.36 7.52
C VAL A 159 11.67 11.33 6.47
N ALA A 160 12.96 11.29 6.20
CA ALA A 160 13.62 12.09 5.19
C ALA A 160 14.63 11.23 4.40
N PRO A 161 14.90 11.56 3.13
CA PRO A 161 15.91 10.89 2.35
C PRO A 161 17.30 11.02 2.98
N VAL A 162 18.09 9.94 2.89
CA VAL A 162 19.52 10.00 3.15
C VAL A 162 20.17 10.77 2.00
N PRO A 163 20.93 11.84 2.24
CA PRO A 163 21.48 12.69 1.18
C PRO A 163 22.29 11.93 0.11
N ASP A 164 23.14 11.01 0.54
CA ASP A 164 23.99 10.21 -0.36
C ASP A 164 23.20 9.18 -1.18
N LYS A 165 21.92 8.96 -0.83
CA LYS A 165 21.00 8.06 -1.53
C LYS A 165 19.99 8.77 -2.44
N ALA A 166 20.08 10.10 -2.55
CA ALA A 166 19.10 10.91 -3.28
C ALA A 166 18.92 10.45 -4.74
N GLN A 167 20.04 10.14 -5.43
CA GLN A 167 19.99 9.68 -6.83
C GLN A 167 19.35 8.28 -6.95
N GLU A 168 19.69 7.37 -6.04
CA GLU A 168 19.10 6.01 -6.00
C GLU A 168 17.59 6.08 -5.75
N ILE A 169 17.17 6.88 -4.77
CA ILE A 169 15.76 7.13 -4.46
C ILE A 169 15.02 7.72 -5.66
N ALA A 170 15.62 8.72 -6.33
CA ALA A 170 15.04 9.32 -7.53
C ALA A 170 14.84 8.28 -8.64
N THR A 171 15.85 7.45 -8.90
CA THR A 171 15.80 6.41 -9.93
C THR A 171 14.70 5.38 -9.64
N LEU A 172 14.56 4.93 -8.38
CA LEU A 172 13.49 4.00 -7.97
C LEU A 172 12.10 4.62 -8.17
N ALA A 173 11.92 5.86 -7.73
CA ALA A 173 10.66 6.58 -7.88
C ALA A 173 10.33 6.84 -9.35
N ASP A 174 11.29 7.26 -10.19
CA ASP A 174 11.11 7.50 -11.62
C ASP A 174 10.71 6.23 -12.36
N THR A 175 11.42 5.13 -12.11
CA THR A 175 11.12 3.82 -12.70
C THR A 175 9.71 3.37 -12.34
N PHE A 176 9.32 3.53 -11.08
CA PHE A 176 7.97 3.20 -10.64
C PHE A 176 6.91 4.05 -11.34
N VAL A 177 7.09 5.38 -11.37
CA VAL A 177 6.14 6.31 -12.01
C VAL A 177 5.96 6.00 -13.50
N GLN A 178 7.04 5.69 -14.21
CA GLN A 178 6.96 5.30 -15.63
C GLN A 178 6.11 4.03 -15.82
N ARG A 179 6.35 2.98 -15.01
CA ARG A 179 5.57 1.74 -15.06
C ARG A 179 4.10 1.98 -14.69
N TRP A 180 3.86 2.76 -13.65
CA TRP A 180 2.51 3.11 -13.20
C TRP A 180 1.74 3.86 -14.28
N ASN A 181 2.34 4.88 -14.90
CA ASN A 181 1.72 5.65 -15.96
C ASN A 181 1.43 4.80 -17.20
N ALA A 182 2.33 3.88 -17.57
CA ALA A 182 2.09 2.93 -18.66
C ALA A 182 0.92 1.99 -18.34
N PHE A 183 0.80 1.51 -17.12
CA PHE A 183 -0.36 0.72 -16.68
C PHE A 183 -1.65 1.54 -16.73
N SER A 184 -1.67 2.73 -16.15
CA SER A 184 -2.81 3.66 -16.19
C SER A 184 -3.28 3.94 -17.61
N ALA A 185 -2.36 4.19 -18.55
CA ALA A 185 -2.68 4.51 -19.94
C ALA A 185 -3.26 3.31 -20.70
N ASN A 186 -2.78 2.11 -20.41
CA ASN A 186 -3.17 0.91 -21.15
C ASN A 186 -4.37 0.17 -20.52
N GLU A 187 -4.55 0.27 -19.21
CA GLU A 187 -5.50 -0.55 -18.45
C GLU A 187 -6.29 0.27 -17.43
N ALA A 188 -6.74 1.47 -17.78
CA ALA A 188 -7.41 2.40 -16.87
C ALA A 188 -8.59 1.79 -16.08
N ALA A 189 -9.36 0.88 -16.70
CA ALA A 189 -10.48 0.22 -16.04
C ALA A 189 -10.00 -0.74 -14.93
N LEU A 190 -8.91 -1.47 -15.19
CA LEU A 190 -8.31 -2.37 -14.20
C LEU A 190 -7.64 -1.59 -13.07
N GLU A 191 -6.93 -0.50 -13.39
CA GLU A 191 -6.37 0.41 -12.38
C GLU A 191 -7.45 0.91 -11.43
N ALA A 192 -8.52 1.49 -11.98
CA ALA A 192 -9.61 2.05 -11.17
C ALA A 192 -10.26 0.98 -10.27
N ALA A 193 -10.56 -0.21 -10.78
CA ALA A 193 -11.15 -1.30 -10.03
C ALA A 193 -10.19 -1.82 -8.94
N LEU A 194 -8.90 -1.93 -9.26
CA LEU A 194 -7.88 -2.41 -8.33
C LEU A 194 -7.65 -1.44 -7.17
N ILE A 195 -7.53 -0.13 -7.46
CA ILE A 195 -7.41 0.91 -6.43
C ILE A 195 -8.65 0.92 -5.53
N ASP A 196 -9.86 0.81 -6.12
CA ASP A 196 -11.12 0.78 -5.36
C ASP A 196 -11.18 -0.43 -4.42
N ASP A 197 -10.86 -1.62 -4.91
CA ASP A 197 -10.83 -2.84 -4.08
C ASP A 197 -9.78 -2.73 -2.97
N CYS A 198 -8.58 -2.21 -3.25
CA CYS A 198 -7.54 -2.00 -2.24
C CYS A 198 -7.98 -1.01 -1.17
N ALA A 199 -8.59 0.12 -1.58
CA ALA A 199 -9.11 1.13 -0.66
C ALA A 199 -10.22 0.57 0.24
N HIS A 200 -11.17 -0.17 -0.33
CA HIS A 200 -12.25 -0.80 0.42
C HIS A 200 -11.76 -1.93 1.34
N GLY A 201 -10.76 -2.70 0.91
CA GLY A 201 -10.10 -3.72 1.75
C GLY A 201 -9.51 -3.11 3.00
N ALA A 202 -8.74 -2.02 2.86
CA ALA A 202 -8.15 -1.30 3.98
C ALA A 202 -9.21 -0.63 4.86
N LYS A 203 -10.20 0.05 4.25
CA LYS A 203 -11.28 0.71 4.97
C LYS A 203 -12.13 -0.26 5.80
N SER A 204 -12.29 -1.51 5.35
CA SER A 204 -13.06 -2.54 6.09
C SER A 204 -12.42 -2.95 7.42
N ARG A 205 -11.16 -2.57 7.68
CA ARG A 205 -10.45 -2.78 8.95
C ARG A 205 -10.45 -1.54 9.85
N PHE A 206 -11.05 -0.45 9.39
CA PHE A 206 -11.17 0.78 10.17
C PHE A 206 -12.30 0.64 11.20
N VAL A 207 -11.98 0.88 12.46
CA VAL A 207 -12.96 1.06 13.55
C VAL A 207 -12.81 2.46 14.13
N SER A 208 -13.93 3.15 14.33
CA SER A 208 -13.90 4.44 15.02
C SER A 208 -13.61 4.24 16.50
N ALA A 209 -12.83 5.16 17.10
CA ALA A 209 -12.46 5.13 18.53
C ALA A 209 -13.66 5.00 19.49
N GLY A 210 -14.88 5.33 19.04
CA GLY A 210 -16.11 5.17 19.83
C GLY A 210 -16.70 3.77 19.81
N ALA A 211 -16.44 2.96 18.78
CA ALA A 211 -17.08 1.63 18.64
C ALA A 211 -16.44 0.56 19.55
N THR A 212 -15.19 0.75 19.94
CA THR A 212 -14.48 -0.17 20.86
C THR A 212 -14.90 0.00 22.32
N ALA A 213 -15.42 1.17 22.71
CA ALA A 213 -15.90 1.42 24.07
C ALA A 213 -17.28 0.80 24.35
N GLU A 214 -18.15 0.68 23.34
CA GLU A 214 -19.48 0.06 23.51
C GLU A 214 -19.42 -1.47 23.56
N ALA A 215 -18.44 -2.10 22.90
CA ALA A 215 -18.27 -3.56 22.93
C ALA A 215 -17.67 -4.08 24.24
N ALA A 216 -17.03 -3.21 25.02
CA ALA A 216 -16.39 -3.57 26.31
C ALA A 216 -17.24 -3.24 27.55
N GLY A 217 -18.44 -2.68 27.38
CA GLY A 217 -19.21 -2.06 28.45
C GLY A 217 -20.65 -2.52 28.64
N MET A 218 -21.03 -3.71 28.20
CA MET A 218 -22.37 -4.26 28.51
C MET A 218 -22.28 -5.69 29.05
N ASP A 219 -21.90 -5.80 30.29
CA ASP A 219 -22.33 -6.86 31.20
C ASP A 219 -22.68 -6.20 32.54
N PHE A 220 -23.94 -5.92 32.74
CA PHE A 220 -24.57 -5.69 34.04
C PHE A 220 -25.77 -6.59 34.17
#